data_a3e51ab5f56d6f49934dd71e0c06203b
#
_entry.id   a3e51ab5f56d6f49934dd71e0c06203b
#
_cell.length_a   1.000
_cell.length_b   1.000
_cell.length_c   1.000
_cell.angle_alpha   90.00
_cell.angle_beta   90.00
_cell.angle_gamma   90.00
#
_symmetry.space_group_name_H-M   'P 1'
#
loop_
_entity.id
_entity.type
_entity.pdbx_description
1 polymer ?
#
loop_
_entity_poly.entity_id
_entity_poly.type
_entity_poly.pdbx_seq_one_letter_code
_entity_poly.pdbx_strand_id
1 'polypeptide(L)'
;MDKQRAKDIIANRCAQELKDGYVVNLGIGIPTQCARYFPEGVDITLHAELGLVGQGHAPSPEEADPLHIVDASGSPATIIPGGVIVDSATNFGLIRGGHVDACVLGALEADSEGSFGNWLIPGKKMTGMGGAMDLVNGAKTVILAMIHTQGGKPKIVEKCSLPLTGYKVVDMIVTELAVMVVTPEGLMLTEYNPELGDRDTAVAQIQAQTAAKLIISPELRPMVLPE
;
A
#
# COMPACT_ATOMS: atom_id res chain seq x y z
N MET A 1 3.47 -1.55 20.41
CA MET A 1 3.28 -2.63 19.41
C MET A 1 4.63 -3.02 18.81
N ASP A 2 4.87 -4.31 18.61
CA ASP A 2 6.06 -4.80 17.89
C ASP A 2 6.01 -4.42 16.41
N LYS A 3 7.20 -4.21 15.80
CA LYS A 3 7.30 -3.76 14.39
C LYS A 3 6.76 -4.78 13.38
N GLN A 4 6.91 -6.08 13.65
CA GLN A 4 6.40 -7.10 12.75
C GLN A 4 4.88 -7.17 12.84
N ARG A 5 4.33 -7.18 14.07
CA ARG A 5 2.88 -7.13 14.30
C ARG A 5 2.22 -5.92 13.58
N ALA A 6 2.84 -4.74 13.65
CA ALA A 6 2.36 -3.56 12.96
C ALA A 6 2.28 -3.77 11.43
N LYS A 7 3.33 -4.38 10.83
CA LYS A 7 3.33 -4.68 9.39
C LYS A 7 2.29 -5.73 9.01
N ASP A 8 2.11 -6.74 9.86
CA ASP A 8 1.14 -7.81 9.63
C ASP A 8 -0.29 -7.26 9.65
N ILE A 9 -0.62 -6.38 10.60
CA ILE A 9 -1.91 -5.67 10.65
C ILE A 9 -2.16 -4.88 9.36
N ILE A 10 -1.19 -4.07 8.93
CA ILE A 10 -1.32 -3.25 7.73
C ILE A 10 -1.51 -4.15 6.50
N ALA A 11 -0.66 -5.15 6.32
CA ALA A 11 -0.69 -6.04 5.16
C ALA A 11 -2.00 -6.85 5.10
N ASN A 12 -2.44 -7.41 6.23
CA ASN A 12 -3.72 -8.12 6.34
C ASN A 12 -4.89 -7.20 5.98
N ARG A 13 -4.90 -5.98 6.51
CA ARG A 13 -6.01 -5.06 6.23
C ARG A 13 -6.03 -4.57 4.78
N CYS A 14 -4.87 -4.30 4.17
CA CYS A 14 -4.79 -3.97 2.73
C CYS A 14 -5.28 -5.13 1.86
N ALA A 15 -4.93 -6.38 2.21
CA ALA A 15 -5.36 -7.56 1.45
C ALA A 15 -6.89 -7.73 1.41
N GLN A 16 -7.61 -7.29 2.45
CA GLN A 16 -9.07 -7.34 2.51
C GLN A 16 -9.77 -6.42 1.50
N GLU A 17 -9.07 -5.43 0.92
CA GLU A 17 -9.61 -4.58 -0.15
C GLU A 17 -9.49 -5.22 -1.55
N LEU A 18 -8.66 -6.25 -1.69
CA LEU A 18 -8.37 -6.87 -2.97
C LEU A 18 -9.45 -7.90 -3.30
N LYS A 19 -10.01 -7.82 -4.51
CA LYS A 19 -11.16 -8.62 -4.93
C LYS A 19 -10.76 -9.66 -5.96
N ASP A 20 -11.59 -10.68 -6.09
CA ASP A 20 -11.44 -11.72 -7.09
C ASP A 20 -11.33 -11.16 -8.51
N GLY A 21 -10.37 -11.68 -9.28
CA GLY A 21 -10.07 -11.24 -10.64
C GLY A 21 -9.27 -9.94 -10.75
N TYR A 22 -8.85 -9.31 -9.64
CA TYR A 22 -8.06 -8.08 -9.69
C TYR A 22 -6.65 -8.29 -10.22
N VAL A 23 -6.18 -7.34 -11.02
CA VAL A 23 -4.77 -7.13 -11.35
C VAL A 23 -4.21 -6.12 -10.35
N VAL A 24 -3.23 -6.54 -9.54
CA VAL A 24 -2.74 -5.79 -8.39
C VAL A 24 -1.23 -5.57 -8.46
N ASN A 25 -0.79 -4.33 -8.26
CA ASN A 25 0.63 -4.03 -8.04
C ASN A 25 0.91 -3.82 -6.55
N LEU A 26 1.91 -4.52 -6.02
CA LEU A 26 2.36 -4.42 -4.64
C LEU A 26 3.75 -3.78 -4.59
N GLY A 27 3.84 -2.59 -4.02
CA GLY A 27 5.11 -1.90 -3.76
C GLY A 27 6.00 -2.66 -2.78
N ILE A 28 7.28 -2.34 -2.79
CA ILE A 28 8.30 -3.01 -1.95
C ILE A 28 8.08 -2.73 -0.46
N GLY A 29 8.25 -3.74 0.38
CA GLY A 29 8.23 -3.62 1.85
C GLY A 29 6.94 -4.12 2.50
N ILE A 30 6.14 -3.25 3.14
CA ILE A 30 4.86 -3.66 3.75
C ILE A 30 3.88 -4.17 2.68
N PRO A 31 3.72 -3.49 1.53
CA PRO A 31 2.78 -3.94 0.51
C PRO A 31 3.01 -5.36 0.00
N THR A 32 4.26 -5.80 -0.19
CA THR A 32 4.55 -7.18 -0.65
C THR A 32 4.08 -8.25 0.33
N GLN A 33 3.92 -7.91 1.62
CA GLN A 33 3.41 -8.84 2.62
C GLN A 33 1.91 -9.11 2.48
N CYS A 34 1.15 -8.28 1.75
CA CYS A 34 -0.28 -8.50 1.49
C CYS A 34 -0.56 -9.86 0.85
N ALA A 35 0.37 -10.37 0.03
CA ALA A 35 0.23 -11.66 -0.62
C ALA A 35 0.07 -12.86 0.35
N ARG A 36 0.48 -12.69 1.62
CA ARG A 36 0.30 -13.72 2.67
C ARG A 36 -1.12 -13.77 3.22
N TYR A 37 -1.90 -12.74 2.97
CA TYR A 37 -3.22 -12.50 3.56
C TYR A 37 -4.32 -12.41 2.50
N PHE A 38 -4.05 -12.82 1.26
CA PHE A 38 -5.11 -12.86 0.25
C PHE A 38 -6.24 -13.76 0.73
N PRO A 39 -7.50 -13.30 0.62
CA PRO A 39 -8.63 -14.09 1.05
C PRO A 39 -8.67 -15.45 0.35
N GLU A 40 -9.09 -16.49 1.04
CA GLU A 40 -9.24 -17.82 0.47
C GLU A 40 -10.28 -17.81 -0.65
N GLY A 41 -9.95 -18.45 -1.78
CA GLY A 41 -10.83 -18.49 -2.95
C GLY A 41 -10.86 -17.21 -3.80
N VAL A 42 -10.00 -16.23 -3.50
CA VAL A 42 -9.84 -15.01 -4.30
C VAL A 42 -8.63 -15.19 -5.23
N ASP A 43 -8.84 -15.05 -6.53
CA ASP A 43 -7.80 -15.14 -7.55
C ASP A 43 -7.28 -13.73 -7.89
N ILE A 44 -6.02 -13.46 -7.57
CA ILE A 44 -5.36 -12.16 -7.78
C ILE A 44 -4.19 -12.33 -8.72
N THR A 45 -4.19 -11.57 -9.81
CA THR A 45 -3.06 -11.49 -10.74
C THR A 45 -2.09 -10.41 -10.25
N LEU A 46 -0.92 -10.83 -9.73
CA LEU A 46 0.13 -9.88 -9.36
C LEU A 46 0.83 -9.33 -10.59
N HIS A 47 0.95 -8.01 -10.63
CA HIS A 47 1.63 -7.23 -11.66
C HIS A 47 2.89 -6.60 -11.08
N ALA A 48 4.02 -6.77 -11.75
CA ALA A 48 5.27 -6.08 -11.42
C ALA A 48 5.70 -5.18 -12.58
N GLU A 49 5.89 -3.89 -12.32
CA GLU A 49 6.10 -2.86 -13.34
C GLU A 49 7.36 -3.06 -14.21
N LEU A 50 8.27 -3.91 -13.79
CA LEU A 50 9.44 -4.28 -14.58
C LEU A 50 9.13 -5.14 -15.82
N GLY A 51 7.91 -5.70 -15.94
CA GLY A 51 7.49 -6.46 -17.11
C GLY A 51 6.85 -7.81 -16.82
N LEU A 52 6.52 -8.13 -15.57
CA LEU A 52 5.95 -9.41 -15.19
C LEU A 52 4.47 -9.25 -14.82
N VAL A 53 3.58 -9.92 -15.55
CA VAL A 53 2.15 -10.02 -15.25
C VAL A 53 1.81 -11.47 -14.91
N GLY A 54 1.28 -11.70 -13.73
CA GLY A 54 1.11 -13.04 -13.18
C GLY A 54 2.34 -13.51 -12.40
N GLN A 55 2.92 -12.64 -11.59
CA GLN A 55 3.96 -13.02 -10.64
C GLN A 55 3.41 -14.05 -9.66
N GLY A 56 4.12 -15.15 -9.47
CA GLY A 56 3.80 -16.22 -8.54
C GLY A 56 4.50 -16.05 -7.19
N HIS A 57 4.52 -17.14 -6.42
CA HIS A 57 5.20 -17.19 -5.11
C HIS A 57 6.73 -17.03 -5.25
N ALA A 58 7.38 -16.66 -4.15
CA ALA A 58 8.83 -16.68 -4.07
C ALA A 58 9.33 -18.14 -4.18
N PRO A 59 10.26 -18.42 -5.11
CA PRO A 59 10.81 -19.79 -5.28
C PRO A 59 11.63 -20.21 -4.06
N SER A 60 11.79 -21.52 -3.88
CA SER A 60 12.79 -22.05 -2.97
C SER A 60 14.22 -21.68 -3.44
N PRO A 61 15.24 -21.73 -2.56
CA PRO A 61 16.62 -21.44 -2.99
C PRO A 61 17.11 -22.32 -4.13
N GLU A 62 16.63 -23.56 -4.24
CA GLU A 62 16.99 -24.53 -5.28
C GLU A 62 16.28 -24.25 -6.62
N GLU A 63 15.10 -23.63 -6.58
CA GLU A 63 14.30 -23.29 -7.76
C GLU A 63 14.58 -21.87 -8.25
N ALA A 64 15.24 -21.05 -7.43
CA ALA A 64 15.49 -19.65 -7.74
C ALA A 64 16.44 -19.48 -8.92
N ASP A 65 16.02 -18.72 -9.92
CA ASP A 65 16.87 -18.29 -11.04
C ASP A 65 16.95 -16.76 -11.09
N PRO A 66 17.80 -16.16 -10.23
CA PRO A 66 17.90 -14.71 -10.10
C PRO A 66 18.47 -14.01 -11.34
N LEU A 67 18.99 -14.78 -12.31
CA LEU A 67 19.52 -14.22 -13.55
C LEU A 67 18.43 -14.02 -14.62
N HIS A 68 17.27 -14.69 -14.46
CA HIS A 68 16.24 -14.70 -15.50
C HIS A 68 14.89 -14.14 -15.04
N ILE A 69 14.45 -14.44 -13.81
CA ILE A 69 13.15 -13.95 -13.29
C ILE A 69 13.33 -13.37 -11.91
N VAL A 70 13.07 -12.07 -11.80
CA VAL A 70 13.09 -11.32 -10.54
C VAL A 70 11.83 -10.45 -10.41
N ASP A 71 11.45 -10.16 -9.18
CA ASP A 71 10.41 -9.17 -8.88
C ASP A 71 10.96 -7.73 -8.96
N ALA A 72 10.09 -6.74 -8.72
CA ALA A 72 10.46 -5.32 -8.74
C ALA A 72 11.51 -4.94 -7.67
N SER A 73 11.75 -5.78 -6.65
CA SER A 73 12.79 -5.58 -5.64
C SER A 73 14.14 -6.21 -6.03
N GLY A 74 14.19 -6.93 -7.16
CA GLY A 74 15.35 -7.71 -7.58
C GLY A 74 15.46 -9.08 -6.90
N SER A 75 14.41 -9.51 -6.17
CA SER A 75 14.37 -10.85 -5.56
C SER A 75 13.88 -11.89 -6.57
N PRO A 76 14.36 -13.15 -6.48
CA PRO A 76 13.87 -14.21 -7.34
C PRO A 76 12.35 -14.36 -7.27
N ALA A 77 11.71 -14.50 -8.42
CA ALA A 77 10.26 -14.64 -8.55
C ALA A 77 9.91 -15.84 -9.43
N THR A 78 8.67 -16.31 -9.32
CA THR A 78 8.08 -17.28 -10.25
C THR A 78 6.99 -16.62 -11.08
N ILE A 79 6.52 -17.31 -12.09
CA ILE A 79 5.39 -16.91 -12.91
C ILE A 79 4.30 -17.98 -12.80
N ILE A 80 3.05 -17.57 -12.64
CA ILE A 80 1.92 -18.49 -12.61
C ILE A 80 1.59 -19.01 -14.02
N PRO A 81 0.93 -20.17 -14.17
CA PRO A 81 0.40 -20.61 -15.46
C PRO A 81 -0.51 -19.52 -16.07
N GLY A 82 -0.24 -19.16 -17.33
CA GLY A 82 -0.92 -18.05 -18.01
C GLY A 82 -0.31 -16.67 -17.78
N GLY A 83 0.65 -16.52 -16.89
CA GLY A 83 1.41 -15.30 -16.72
C GLY A 83 2.27 -14.98 -17.94
N VAL A 84 2.61 -13.71 -18.12
CA VAL A 84 3.38 -13.22 -19.28
C VAL A 84 4.52 -12.30 -18.87
N ILE A 85 5.59 -12.32 -19.65
CA ILE A 85 6.69 -11.36 -19.56
C ILE A 85 6.57 -10.44 -20.77
N VAL A 86 6.55 -9.14 -20.53
CA VAL A 86 6.44 -8.12 -21.57
C VAL A 86 7.56 -7.09 -21.40
N ASP A 87 7.83 -6.33 -22.46
CA ASP A 87 8.76 -5.20 -22.36
C ASP A 87 8.17 -4.06 -21.50
N SER A 88 9.05 -3.18 -21.02
CA SER A 88 8.64 -2.10 -20.10
C SER A 88 7.66 -1.12 -20.74
N ALA A 89 7.72 -0.86 -22.06
CA ALA A 89 6.78 0.05 -22.71
C ALA A 89 5.37 -0.53 -22.71
N THR A 90 5.22 -1.80 -23.05
CA THR A 90 3.96 -2.55 -22.97
C THR A 90 3.43 -2.56 -21.53
N ASN A 91 4.30 -2.88 -20.57
CA ASN A 91 3.91 -3.00 -19.17
C ASN A 91 3.43 -1.67 -18.55
N PHE A 92 4.14 -0.58 -18.79
CA PHE A 92 3.67 0.76 -18.41
C PHE A 92 2.43 1.19 -19.21
N GLY A 93 2.26 0.67 -20.43
CA GLY A 93 1.02 0.82 -21.21
C GLY A 93 -0.19 0.21 -20.51
N LEU A 94 -0.03 -0.95 -19.84
CA LEU A 94 -1.10 -1.57 -19.03
C LEU A 94 -1.48 -0.68 -17.84
N ILE A 95 -0.49 -0.13 -17.14
CA ILE A 95 -0.75 0.79 -16.02
C ILE A 95 -1.49 2.02 -16.50
N ARG A 96 -0.96 2.74 -17.49
CA ARG A 96 -1.52 3.99 -18.05
C ARG A 96 -2.87 3.78 -18.73
N GLY A 97 -3.11 2.56 -19.24
CA GLY A 97 -4.38 2.15 -19.84
C GLY A 97 -5.49 1.79 -18.84
N GLY A 98 -5.20 1.87 -17.51
CA GLY A 98 -6.19 1.56 -16.48
C GLY A 98 -6.46 0.06 -16.29
N HIS A 99 -5.50 -0.79 -16.67
CA HIS A 99 -5.63 -2.25 -16.54
C HIS A 99 -5.13 -2.80 -15.20
N VAL A 100 -4.67 -1.94 -14.30
CA VAL A 100 -4.34 -2.29 -12.90
C VAL A 100 -5.50 -1.87 -12.00
N ASP A 101 -6.12 -2.83 -11.32
CA ASP A 101 -7.31 -2.58 -10.49
C ASP A 101 -6.95 -1.93 -9.17
N ALA A 102 -5.84 -2.33 -8.56
CA ALA A 102 -5.35 -1.72 -7.33
C ALA A 102 -3.83 -1.66 -7.29
N CYS A 103 -3.30 -0.59 -6.70
CA CYS A 103 -1.91 -0.55 -6.29
C CYS A 103 -1.83 -0.29 -4.78
N VAL A 104 -0.96 -1.04 -4.10
CA VAL A 104 -0.66 -0.86 -2.68
C VAL A 104 0.77 -0.36 -2.56
N LEU A 105 0.97 0.84 -2.05
CA LEU A 105 2.28 1.50 -2.00
C LEU A 105 2.66 1.92 -0.58
N GLY A 106 3.96 1.89 -0.29
CA GLY A 106 4.50 2.51 0.92
C GLY A 106 4.59 4.03 0.79
N ALA A 107 4.44 4.75 1.91
CA ALA A 107 4.62 6.20 1.95
C ALA A 107 5.55 6.64 3.09
N LEU A 108 6.29 7.72 2.85
CA LEU A 108 7.05 8.44 3.86
C LEU A 108 6.17 9.45 4.60
N GLU A 109 5.30 10.13 3.85
CA GLU A 109 4.35 11.13 4.31
C GLU A 109 3.12 11.11 3.40
N ALA A 110 1.92 11.30 3.97
CA ALA A 110 0.65 11.44 3.24
C ALA A 110 -0.17 12.57 3.86
N ASP A 111 -1.02 13.24 3.06
CA ASP A 111 -1.82 14.36 3.55
C ASP A 111 -3.34 14.13 3.50
N SER A 112 -4.06 15.10 4.08
CA SER A 112 -5.52 15.04 4.21
C SER A 112 -6.28 15.07 2.89
N GLU A 113 -5.63 15.48 1.80
CA GLU A 113 -6.21 15.56 0.46
C GLU A 113 -5.81 14.37 -0.45
N GLY A 114 -5.06 13.39 0.08
CA GLY A 114 -4.61 12.22 -0.68
C GLY A 114 -3.37 12.44 -1.52
N SER A 115 -2.56 13.46 -1.22
CA SER A 115 -1.22 13.59 -1.78
C SER A 115 -0.22 12.84 -0.92
N PHE A 116 0.87 12.33 -1.50
CA PHE A 116 1.89 11.63 -0.73
C PHE A 116 3.28 11.72 -1.36
N GLY A 117 4.29 11.48 -0.52
CA GLY A 117 5.69 11.33 -0.93
C GLY A 117 6.29 10.02 -0.43
N ASN A 118 7.04 9.31 -1.28
CA ASN A 118 7.66 8.04 -0.89
C ASN A 118 9.10 7.83 -1.39
N TRP A 119 9.71 8.81 -2.06
CA TRP A 119 10.96 8.60 -2.77
C TRP A 119 12.15 9.42 -2.26
N LEU A 120 11.90 10.54 -1.59
CA LEU A 120 12.95 11.47 -1.15
C LEU A 120 12.65 12.06 0.22
N ILE A 121 13.64 12.01 1.11
CA ILE A 121 13.72 12.86 2.29
C ILE A 121 14.91 13.80 2.07
N PRO A 122 14.72 15.14 2.01
CA PRO A 122 15.80 16.09 1.81
C PRO A 122 16.94 15.87 2.80
N GLY A 123 18.18 15.88 2.29
CA GLY A 123 19.39 15.63 3.09
C GLY A 123 19.69 14.16 3.42
N LYS A 124 18.87 13.22 2.94
CA LYS A 124 19.11 11.77 3.05
C LYS A 124 19.28 11.13 1.67
N LYS A 125 19.67 9.84 1.67
CA LYS A 125 19.75 9.06 0.42
C LYS A 125 18.40 9.03 -0.28
N MET A 126 18.40 9.39 -1.55
CA MET A 126 17.26 9.24 -2.44
C MET A 126 17.16 7.78 -2.90
N THR A 127 16.00 7.15 -2.72
CA THR A 127 15.76 5.77 -3.16
C THR A 127 15.21 5.69 -4.59
N GLY A 128 14.68 6.81 -5.10
CA GLY A 128 13.95 6.84 -6.36
C GLY A 128 12.48 6.42 -6.18
N MET A 129 11.67 6.77 -7.15
CA MET A 129 10.22 6.51 -7.12
C MET A 129 9.80 5.26 -7.89
N GLY A 130 10.70 4.66 -8.69
CA GLY A 130 10.35 3.55 -9.58
C GLY A 130 9.14 3.88 -10.47
N GLY A 131 8.21 2.95 -10.60
CA GLY A 131 6.96 3.13 -11.34
C GLY A 131 5.82 3.79 -10.54
N ALA A 132 6.08 4.28 -9.31
CA ALA A 132 5.01 4.73 -8.42
C ALA A 132 4.17 5.87 -9.00
N MET A 133 4.78 6.83 -9.72
CA MET A 133 4.04 7.93 -10.33
C MET A 133 3.06 7.48 -11.42
N ASP A 134 3.42 6.47 -12.21
CA ASP A 134 2.53 5.89 -13.21
C ASP A 134 1.43 5.05 -12.54
N LEU A 135 1.80 4.24 -11.54
CA LEU A 135 0.86 3.39 -10.80
C LEU A 135 -0.26 4.20 -10.16
N VAL A 136 0.06 5.30 -9.47
CA VAL A 136 -0.96 6.09 -8.77
C VAL A 136 -1.83 6.95 -9.69
N ASN A 137 -1.45 7.11 -10.94
CA ASN A 137 -2.26 7.79 -11.95
C ASN A 137 -3.01 6.83 -12.88
N GLY A 138 -2.61 5.54 -12.91
CA GLY A 138 -3.18 4.56 -13.81
C GLY A 138 -4.00 3.46 -13.11
N ALA A 139 -3.73 3.12 -11.87
CA ALA A 139 -4.52 2.16 -11.12
C ALA A 139 -5.90 2.74 -10.76
N LYS A 140 -6.92 1.85 -10.68
CA LYS A 140 -8.29 2.26 -10.33
C LYS A 140 -8.45 2.55 -8.84
N THR A 141 -7.62 1.93 -8.00
CA THR A 141 -7.62 2.15 -6.54
C THR A 141 -6.19 2.26 -6.04
N VAL A 142 -5.91 3.31 -5.27
CA VAL A 142 -4.59 3.59 -4.69
C VAL A 142 -4.66 3.50 -3.17
N ILE A 143 -3.97 2.49 -2.61
CA ILE A 143 -3.91 2.24 -1.17
C ILE A 143 -2.49 2.52 -0.66
N LEU A 144 -2.37 3.35 0.37
CA LEU A 144 -1.10 3.52 1.08
C LEU A 144 -1.04 2.58 2.28
N ALA A 145 0.01 1.75 2.33
CA ALA A 145 0.34 0.84 3.42
C ALA A 145 1.56 1.40 4.18
N MET A 146 1.36 2.00 5.33
CA MET A 146 2.42 2.73 6.03
C MET A 146 2.28 2.70 7.55
N ILE A 147 3.40 2.70 8.27
CA ILE A 147 3.41 2.91 9.72
C ILE A 147 2.91 4.32 10.03
N HIS A 148 2.07 4.47 11.04
CA HIS A 148 1.36 5.72 11.37
C HIS A 148 2.31 6.86 11.77
N THR A 149 3.33 6.57 12.58
CA THR A 149 4.31 7.55 13.05
C THR A 149 5.74 7.08 12.81
N GLN A 150 6.69 7.99 12.79
CA GLN A 150 8.12 7.67 12.77
C GLN A 150 8.88 8.52 13.77
N GLY A 151 9.53 7.86 14.75
CA GLY A 151 10.23 8.57 15.82
C GLY A 151 9.30 9.49 16.62
N GLY A 152 8.05 9.08 16.85
CA GLY A 152 7.03 9.85 17.54
C GLY A 152 6.42 11.01 16.74
N LYS A 153 6.79 11.17 15.47
CA LYS A 153 6.23 12.21 14.59
C LYS A 153 5.16 11.62 13.67
N PRO A 154 4.01 12.30 13.51
CA PRO A 154 2.98 11.91 12.54
C PRO A 154 3.55 11.84 11.12
N LYS A 155 3.12 10.83 10.36
CA LYS A 155 3.37 10.73 8.92
C LYS A 155 2.14 11.09 8.10
N ILE A 156 0.98 11.21 8.76
CA ILE A 156 -0.26 11.68 8.18
C ILE A 156 -0.43 13.13 8.62
N VAL A 157 -0.31 14.03 7.66
CA VAL A 157 -0.18 15.48 7.89
C VAL A 157 -1.31 16.24 7.19
N GLU A 158 -1.51 17.51 7.56
CA GLU A 158 -2.50 18.35 6.88
C GLU A 158 -2.12 18.59 5.42
N LYS A 159 -0.83 18.86 5.17
CA LYS A 159 -0.27 19.04 3.83
C LYS A 159 1.15 18.48 3.78
N CYS A 160 1.44 17.69 2.76
CA CYS A 160 2.77 17.12 2.55
C CYS A 160 3.86 18.18 2.46
N SER A 161 4.95 17.94 3.18
CA SER A 161 6.19 18.74 3.15
C SER A 161 7.27 18.12 2.29
N LEU A 162 7.21 16.80 2.06
CA LEU A 162 8.15 16.08 1.21
C LEU A 162 7.81 16.23 -0.27
N PRO A 163 8.80 16.10 -1.17
CA PRO A 163 8.56 16.05 -2.60
C PRO A 163 7.56 14.94 -2.94
N LEU A 164 6.49 15.34 -3.65
CA LEU A 164 5.37 14.46 -3.92
C LEU A 164 5.72 13.36 -4.93
N THR A 165 5.15 12.19 -4.72
CA THR A 165 5.04 11.09 -5.67
C THR A 165 3.72 11.20 -6.45
N GLY A 166 2.63 11.55 -5.75
CA GLY A 166 1.31 11.75 -6.31
C GLY A 166 0.58 12.90 -5.63
N TYR A 167 -0.21 13.63 -6.42
CA TYR A 167 -1.00 14.76 -5.96
C TYR A 167 -2.48 14.41 -6.03
N LYS A 168 -3.13 14.26 -4.86
CA LYS A 168 -4.56 13.94 -4.73
C LYS A 168 -4.97 12.66 -5.49
N VAL A 169 -4.19 11.60 -5.33
CA VAL A 169 -4.37 10.33 -6.05
C VAL A 169 -4.66 9.15 -5.12
N VAL A 170 -4.59 9.35 -3.81
CA VAL A 170 -4.78 8.29 -2.82
C VAL A 170 -6.24 8.16 -2.47
N ASP A 171 -6.77 6.94 -2.50
CA ASP A 171 -8.13 6.63 -2.06
C ASP A 171 -8.18 6.24 -0.59
N MET A 172 -7.18 5.49 -0.12
CA MET A 172 -7.17 4.90 1.22
C MET A 172 -5.77 4.90 1.83
N ILE A 173 -5.70 5.17 3.14
CA ILE A 173 -4.48 5.05 3.95
C ILE A 173 -4.73 3.99 5.02
N VAL A 174 -3.90 2.94 5.04
CA VAL A 174 -3.94 1.86 6.03
C VAL A 174 -2.68 1.92 6.87
N THR A 175 -2.88 2.01 8.19
CA THR A 175 -1.81 1.98 9.18
C THR A 175 -2.08 0.88 10.22
N GLU A 176 -1.13 0.63 11.09
CA GLU A 176 -1.32 -0.27 12.22
C GLU A 176 -2.35 0.23 13.25
N LEU A 177 -2.70 1.52 13.21
CA LEU A 177 -3.66 2.12 14.13
C LEU A 177 -5.05 2.29 13.53
N ALA A 178 -5.15 2.48 12.20
CA ALA A 178 -6.38 2.95 11.59
C ALA A 178 -6.45 2.73 10.08
N VAL A 179 -7.68 2.73 9.56
CA VAL A 179 -7.97 2.91 8.14
C VAL A 179 -8.65 4.25 7.95
N MET A 180 -8.15 5.00 6.98
CA MET A 180 -8.69 6.31 6.60
C MET A 180 -8.97 6.33 5.11
N VAL A 181 -10.11 6.89 4.72
CA VAL A 181 -10.52 7.08 3.32
C VAL A 181 -10.44 8.56 3.00
N VAL A 182 -9.85 8.88 1.84
CA VAL A 182 -9.83 10.25 1.34
C VAL A 182 -11.19 10.57 0.72
N THR A 183 -11.82 11.64 1.19
CA THR A 183 -13.12 12.11 0.70
C THR A 183 -13.02 13.56 0.24
N PRO A 184 -14.00 14.08 -0.51
CA PRO A 184 -14.03 15.50 -0.86
C PRO A 184 -14.05 16.45 0.35
N GLU A 185 -14.56 15.98 1.50
CA GLU A 185 -14.64 16.73 2.75
C GLU A 185 -13.36 16.66 3.58
N GLY A 186 -12.44 15.72 3.26
CA GLY A 186 -11.19 15.50 3.96
C GLY A 186 -10.94 14.03 4.29
N LEU A 187 -10.02 13.78 5.21
CA LEU A 187 -9.59 12.44 5.59
C LEU A 187 -10.56 11.83 6.63
N MET A 188 -11.29 10.80 6.23
CA MET A 188 -12.31 10.14 7.06
C MET A 188 -11.74 8.88 7.73
N LEU A 189 -11.75 8.83 9.05
CA LEU A 189 -11.43 7.64 9.85
C LEU A 189 -12.60 6.65 9.79
N THR A 190 -12.38 5.50 9.16
CA THR A 190 -13.41 4.47 8.93
C THR A 190 -13.22 3.23 9.79
N GLU A 191 -11.96 2.92 10.18
CA GLU A 191 -11.68 1.79 11.05
C GLU A 191 -10.56 2.13 12.03
N TYR A 192 -10.63 1.54 13.22
CA TYR A 192 -9.62 1.69 14.27
C TYR A 192 -9.09 0.32 14.72
N ASN A 193 -7.85 0.27 15.15
CA ASN A 193 -7.28 -0.95 15.74
C ASN A 193 -7.90 -1.19 17.14
N PRO A 194 -8.62 -2.31 17.37
CA PRO A 194 -9.25 -2.61 18.65
C PRO A 194 -8.25 -2.84 19.81
N GLU A 195 -6.97 -3.09 19.53
CA GLU A 195 -5.93 -3.17 20.56
C GLU A 195 -5.66 -1.82 21.25
N LEU A 196 -6.16 -0.69 20.70
CA LEU A 196 -6.07 0.64 21.32
C LEU A 196 -7.10 0.87 22.43
N GLY A 197 -8.10 0.01 22.57
CA GLY A 197 -9.17 0.10 23.55
C GLY A 197 -10.55 0.28 22.92
N ASP A 198 -11.47 0.92 23.65
CA ASP A 198 -12.78 1.23 23.11
C ASP A 198 -12.72 2.30 22.01
N ARG A 199 -13.86 2.50 21.33
CA ARG A 199 -13.99 3.44 20.20
C ARG A 199 -13.45 4.83 20.51
N ASP A 200 -13.86 5.41 21.64
CA ASP A 200 -13.55 6.80 21.96
C ASP A 200 -12.06 6.96 22.36
N THR A 201 -11.54 6.00 23.11
CA THR A 201 -10.11 5.90 23.44
C THR A 201 -9.26 5.75 22.18
N ALA A 202 -9.64 4.86 21.26
CA ALA A 202 -8.93 4.65 20.01
C ALA A 202 -8.93 5.91 19.14
N VAL A 203 -10.08 6.57 18.97
CA VAL A 203 -10.20 7.82 18.21
C VAL A 203 -9.30 8.90 18.78
N ALA A 204 -9.30 9.08 20.12
CA ALA A 204 -8.45 10.08 20.76
C ALA A 204 -6.95 9.81 20.53
N GLN A 205 -6.52 8.53 20.65
CA GLN A 205 -5.13 8.14 20.42
C GLN A 205 -4.70 8.30 18.94
N ILE A 206 -5.58 7.93 18.00
CA ILE A 206 -5.31 8.06 16.55
C ILE A 206 -5.19 9.55 16.20
N GLN A 207 -6.15 10.39 16.63
CA GLN A 207 -6.09 11.83 16.35
C GLN A 207 -4.86 12.50 16.97
N ALA A 208 -4.45 12.09 18.18
CA ALA A 208 -3.25 12.62 18.82
C ALA A 208 -1.95 12.30 18.07
N GLN A 209 -1.96 11.24 17.25
CA GLN A 209 -0.82 10.78 16.43
C GLN A 209 -0.96 11.19 14.96
N THR A 210 -2.04 11.86 14.57
CA THR A 210 -2.32 12.35 13.22
C THR A 210 -2.28 13.87 13.22
N ALA A 211 -1.44 14.50 12.40
CA ALA A 211 -1.37 15.95 12.32
C ALA A 211 -2.51 16.54 11.47
N ALA A 212 -3.09 15.77 10.55
CA ALA A 212 -4.30 16.13 9.82
C ALA A 212 -5.53 16.02 10.73
N LYS A 213 -6.52 16.89 10.51
CA LYS A 213 -7.82 16.76 11.15
C LYS A 213 -8.60 15.60 10.56
N LEU A 214 -9.04 14.66 11.40
CA LEU A 214 -9.83 13.51 10.97
C LEU A 214 -11.33 13.80 11.05
N ILE A 215 -12.06 13.35 10.03
CA ILE A 215 -13.51 13.24 10.05
C ILE A 215 -13.84 11.83 10.56
N ILE A 216 -14.66 11.73 11.59
CA ILE A 216 -15.01 10.43 12.15
C ILE A 216 -16.22 9.88 11.42
N SER A 217 -16.06 8.71 10.79
CA SER A 217 -17.16 8.05 10.11
C SER A 217 -18.30 7.70 11.08
N PRO A 218 -19.57 7.93 10.72
CA PRO A 218 -20.70 7.44 11.51
C PRO A 218 -20.72 5.92 11.61
N GLU A 219 -20.11 5.22 10.64
CA GLU A 219 -19.98 3.76 10.57
C GLU A 219 -18.58 3.29 11.04
N LEU A 220 -17.88 4.09 11.86
CA LEU A 220 -16.56 3.72 12.39
C LEU A 220 -16.64 2.38 13.14
N ARG A 221 -15.81 1.43 12.71
CA ARG A 221 -15.77 0.06 13.23
C ARG A 221 -14.35 -0.39 13.59
N PRO A 222 -14.20 -1.45 14.40
CA PRO A 222 -12.88 -2.05 14.62
C PRO A 222 -12.36 -2.73 13.35
N MET A 223 -11.04 -2.67 13.15
CA MET A 223 -10.33 -3.44 12.12
C MET A 223 -10.38 -4.94 12.43
N VAL A 224 -10.43 -5.77 11.39
CA VAL A 224 -10.21 -7.21 11.51
C VAL A 224 -8.69 -7.45 11.49
N LEU A 225 -8.15 -7.87 12.63
CA LEU A 225 -6.72 -8.11 12.80
C LEU A 225 -6.33 -9.53 12.37
N PRO A 226 -5.07 -9.75 11.94
CA PRO A 226 -4.54 -11.09 11.74
C PRO A 226 -4.37 -11.80 13.09
N GLU A 227 -4.47 -13.14 13.08
CA GLU A 227 -4.23 -14.02 14.23
C GLU A 227 -2.80 -13.92 14.78
#